data_372da75b5393ad80f5fddbfa69f138f9
#
_entry.id   372da75b5393ad80f5fddbfa69f138f9
#
_cell.length_a   1.000
_cell.length_b   1.000
_cell.length_c   1.000
_cell.angle_alpha   90.00
_cell.angle_beta   90.00
_cell.angle_gamma   90.00
#
_symmetry.space_group_name_H-M   'P 1'
#
loop_
_entity.id
_entity.type
_entity.pdbx_description
1 polymer ?
#
loop_
_entity_poly.entity_id
_entity_poly.type
_entity_poly.pdbx_seq_one_letter_code
_entity_poly.pdbx_strand_id
1 'polypeptide(L)'
;LTEHRIPLTIPSWLTLSSFNGFRSKKELALVVPIGRGAADNPANRFLPILVEADYEQMEFDDDFRSELERPRTMYFDDTSRTIISENESPDVPFQYSLNPYRGCLHGCSYCYARPSHEYLGFSAGLDFETTILVKRNAASLFRDWLTRSKYECQAVMLSGITDCYQPVERKLQITRQCIEVACEARQPISIITKNSLITRDIDLLRELADQGLCRAAISINSLDQSLTKRLEPACTAPAGRVEAISRLSSAGIPVHAMIAPIIPGINDHEIPAVLKEVSEAGAKSASFIMIRLPLTVETVFLDWLKRHHPTHAAKVESRLRAVREGKLNQSEFGLRMRGTGPIADQISALFNLLV
;
A
#
# COMPACT_ATOMS: atom_id res chain seq x y z
N LEU A 1 -0.71 -36.26 5.61
CA LEU A 1 -0.21 -35.40 4.52
C LEU A 1 -1.03 -35.70 3.28
N THR A 2 -2.20 -35.09 3.14
CA THR A 2 -3.04 -35.15 1.94
C THR A 2 -3.12 -33.76 1.35
N GLU A 3 -2.47 -33.60 0.19
CA GLU A 3 -2.53 -32.42 -0.64
C GLU A 3 -3.96 -32.22 -1.17
N HIS A 4 -4.68 -31.23 -0.68
CA HIS A 4 -5.89 -30.74 -1.33
C HIS A 4 -5.51 -29.70 -2.38
N ARG A 5 -5.35 -30.15 -3.63
CA ARG A 5 -5.31 -29.28 -4.80
C ARG A 5 -6.70 -28.67 -5.02
N ILE A 6 -6.80 -27.36 -4.97
CA ILE A 6 -7.99 -26.62 -5.42
C ILE A 6 -7.99 -26.68 -6.95
N PRO A 7 -9.05 -27.15 -7.61
CA PRO A 7 -9.14 -27.09 -9.06
C PRO A 7 -9.35 -25.63 -9.49
N LEU A 8 -8.30 -25.02 -10.05
CA LEU A 8 -8.41 -23.78 -10.80
C LEU A 8 -9.12 -24.10 -12.12
N THR A 9 -10.40 -23.82 -12.23
CA THR A 9 -11.09 -23.77 -13.51
C THR A 9 -10.58 -22.55 -14.29
N ILE A 10 -9.66 -22.81 -15.21
CA ILE A 10 -9.15 -21.81 -16.14
C ILE A 10 -10.29 -21.48 -17.11
N PRO A 11 -10.67 -20.21 -17.26
CA PRO A 11 -11.68 -19.82 -18.24
C PRO A 11 -11.24 -20.20 -19.65
N SER A 12 -12.20 -20.62 -20.51
CA SER A 12 -11.96 -21.21 -21.83
C SER A 12 -11.28 -20.28 -22.88
N TRP A 13 -10.97 -19.05 -22.50
CA TRP A 13 -10.30 -18.07 -23.36
C TRP A 13 -8.77 -17.96 -23.10
N LEU A 14 -8.22 -18.74 -22.17
CA LEU A 14 -6.79 -18.84 -21.96
C LEU A 14 -6.18 -19.95 -22.85
N THR A 15 -5.79 -19.62 -24.06
CA THR A 15 -5.03 -20.51 -24.93
C THR A 15 -3.53 -20.41 -24.62
N LEU A 16 -2.93 -21.53 -24.21
CA LEU A 16 -1.48 -21.70 -24.15
C LEU A 16 -0.90 -21.78 -25.56
N SER A 17 -0.34 -20.71 -26.07
CA SER A 17 0.45 -20.76 -27.30
C SER A 17 1.93 -20.75 -26.95
N SER A 18 2.62 -21.86 -27.21
CA SER A 18 4.08 -21.93 -27.27
C SER A 18 4.53 -21.26 -28.57
N PHE A 19 5.11 -20.06 -28.49
CA PHE A 19 5.72 -19.38 -29.63
C PHE A 19 7.22 -19.24 -29.46
N ASN A 20 7.95 -20.05 -30.25
CA ASN A 20 9.30 -19.73 -30.71
C ASN A 20 9.19 -18.85 -31.97
N GLY A 21 9.48 -17.55 -31.84
CA GLY A 21 9.51 -16.66 -32.99
C GLY A 21 9.82 -15.22 -32.58
N PHE A 22 11.11 -14.87 -32.53
CA PHE A 22 11.53 -13.47 -32.43
C PHE A 22 11.07 -12.70 -33.67
N ARG A 23 9.99 -11.93 -33.57
CA ARG A 23 9.74 -10.79 -34.46
C ARG A 23 10.11 -9.51 -33.72
N SER A 24 10.79 -8.61 -34.42
CA SER A 24 11.19 -7.29 -33.96
C SER A 24 10.00 -6.58 -33.29
N LYS A 25 10.18 -6.14 -32.03
CA LYS A 25 9.23 -5.29 -31.31
C LYS A 25 9.06 -3.98 -32.11
N LYS A 26 8.05 -3.89 -32.97
CA LYS A 26 7.43 -2.59 -33.26
C LYS A 26 6.97 -2.09 -31.89
N GLU A 27 7.28 -0.85 -31.55
CA GLU A 27 6.72 -0.16 -30.39
C GLU A 27 5.20 -0.07 -30.55
N LEU A 28 4.50 -1.13 -30.22
CA LEU A 28 3.07 -1.07 -29.94
C LEU A 28 2.92 -0.22 -28.70
N ALA A 29 2.20 0.89 -28.82
CA ALA A 29 1.95 1.80 -27.72
C ALA A 29 1.34 0.98 -26.56
N LEU A 30 2.11 0.75 -25.49
CA LEU A 30 1.63 0.09 -24.28
C LEU A 30 0.39 0.84 -23.81
N VAL A 31 -0.73 0.15 -23.73
CA VAL A 31 -1.94 0.69 -23.10
C VAL A 31 -1.63 0.89 -21.62
N VAL A 32 -1.60 2.14 -21.19
CA VAL A 32 -1.36 2.48 -19.78
C VAL A 32 -2.71 2.57 -19.06
N PRO A 33 -2.99 1.69 -18.10
CA PRO A 33 -4.26 1.70 -17.39
C PRO A 33 -4.51 3.02 -16.65
N ILE A 34 -5.67 3.59 -16.86
CA ILE A 34 -6.07 4.87 -16.27
C ILE A 34 -6.39 4.68 -14.79
N GLY A 35 -5.81 5.52 -13.94
CA GLY A 35 -6.06 5.49 -12.50
C GLY A 35 -5.45 4.30 -11.77
N ARG A 36 -4.38 3.72 -12.33
CA ARG A 36 -3.60 2.64 -11.74
C ARG A 36 -2.14 3.06 -11.54
N GLY A 37 -1.49 2.50 -10.52
CA GLY A 37 -0.08 2.74 -10.25
C GLY A 37 0.84 1.87 -11.11
N ALA A 38 0.48 0.60 -11.31
CA ALA A 38 1.14 -0.30 -12.23
C ALA A 38 0.58 -0.16 -13.65
N ALA A 39 1.44 -0.34 -14.65
CA ALA A 39 1.02 -0.37 -16.06
C ALA A 39 0.69 -1.78 -16.53
N ASP A 40 1.34 -2.78 -15.96
CA ASP A 40 1.28 -4.18 -16.37
C ASP A 40 1.35 -5.15 -15.19
N ASN A 41 1.42 -6.43 -15.51
CA ASN A 41 1.63 -7.53 -14.59
C ASN A 41 3.01 -8.15 -14.82
N PRO A 42 4.05 -7.73 -14.07
CA PRO A 42 5.32 -8.46 -14.10
C PRO A 42 5.14 -9.92 -13.69
N ALA A 43 6.02 -10.80 -14.19
CA ALA A 43 5.98 -12.22 -13.92
C ALA A 43 5.96 -12.52 -12.41
N ASN A 44 5.13 -13.48 -12.02
CA ASN A 44 5.10 -13.99 -10.65
C ASN A 44 6.39 -14.76 -10.37
N ARG A 45 7.02 -14.51 -9.22
CA ARG A 45 8.31 -15.13 -8.85
C ARG A 45 8.22 -16.62 -8.54
N PHE A 46 7.05 -17.13 -8.26
CA PHE A 46 6.81 -18.52 -7.86
C PHE A 46 6.18 -19.36 -8.97
N LEU A 47 5.55 -18.72 -9.95
CA LEU A 47 4.88 -19.39 -11.05
C LEU A 47 5.53 -19.00 -12.38
N PRO A 48 5.96 -19.95 -13.22
CA PRO A 48 6.56 -19.67 -14.52
C PRO A 48 5.49 -19.31 -15.57
N ILE A 49 4.52 -18.47 -15.18
CA ILE A 49 3.41 -18.03 -16.02
C ILE A 49 3.55 -16.52 -16.20
N LEU A 50 3.62 -16.06 -17.43
CA LEU A 50 3.52 -14.66 -17.81
C LEU A 50 2.18 -14.47 -18.52
N VAL A 51 1.36 -13.55 -18.03
CA VAL A 51 0.10 -13.14 -18.67
C VAL A 51 0.36 -11.82 -19.37
N GLU A 52 0.31 -11.83 -20.68
CA GLU A 52 0.43 -10.63 -21.50
C GLU A 52 -0.92 -10.34 -22.17
N ALA A 53 -1.18 -9.05 -22.44
CA ALA A 53 -2.34 -8.67 -23.22
C ALA A 53 -2.18 -9.15 -24.68
N ASP A 54 -3.27 -9.58 -25.29
CA ASP A 54 -3.29 -9.89 -26.71
C ASP A 54 -3.33 -8.58 -27.52
N TYR A 55 -2.16 -8.09 -27.89
CA TYR A 55 -2.02 -6.83 -28.64
C TYR A 55 -2.56 -6.93 -30.08
N GLU A 56 -2.67 -8.13 -30.67
CA GLU A 56 -3.29 -8.30 -31.98
C GLU A 56 -4.79 -8.10 -31.88
N GLN A 57 -5.43 -8.61 -30.83
CA GLN A 57 -6.86 -8.38 -30.59
C GLN A 57 -7.19 -6.90 -30.34
N MET A 58 -6.31 -6.15 -29.67
CA MET A 58 -6.50 -4.72 -29.39
C MET A 58 -6.68 -3.86 -30.66
N GLU A 59 -6.10 -4.28 -31.79
CA GLU A 59 -6.18 -3.54 -33.05
C GLU A 59 -7.58 -3.62 -33.68
N PHE A 60 -8.36 -4.64 -33.32
CA PHE A 60 -9.64 -4.98 -33.93
C PHE A 60 -10.84 -4.99 -32.95
N ASP A 61 -10.60 -4.76 -31.66
CA ASP A 61 -11.61 -4.87 -30.60
C ASP A 61 -11.52 -3.68 -29.63
N ASP A 62 -12.34 -2.67 -29.87
CA ASP A 62 -12.42 -1.44 -29.06
C ASP A 62 -12.90 -1.74 -27.62
N ASP A 63 -13.73 -2.76 -27.42
CA ASP A 63 -14.20 -3.15 -26.09
C ASP A 63 -13.04 -3.77 -25.28
N PHE A 64 -12.25 -4.66 -25.89
CA PHE A 64 -11.06 -5.24 -25.27
C PHE A 64 -10.02 -4.16 -24.95
N ARG A 65 -9.80 -3.21 -25.86
CA ARG A 65 -8.93 -2.07 -25.61
C ARG A 65 -9.41 -1.23 -24.44
N SER A 66 -10.70 -0.94 -24.35
CA SER A 66 -11.31 -0.19 -23.25
C SER A 66 -11.19 -0.92 -21.91
N GLU A 67 -11.27 -2.25 -21.89
CA GLU A 67 -11.05 -3.07 -20.69
C GLU A 67 -9.59 -3.00 -20.23
N LEU A 68 -8.62 -2.99 -21.13
CA LEU A 68 -7.21 -2.82 -20.80
C LEU A 68 -6.90 -1.41 -20.29
N GLU A 69 -7.52 -0.38 -20.88
CA GLU A 69 -7.37 1.01 -20.42
C GLU A 69 -8.01 1.25 -19.04
N ARG A 70 -9.06 0.53 -18.70
CA ARG A 70 -9.81 0.68 -17.44
C ARG A 70 -10.11 -0.67 -16.78
N PRO A 71 -9.07 -1.40 -16.33
CA PRO A 71 -9.27 -2.72 -15.76
C PRO A 71 -10.17 -2.63 -14.53
N ARG A 72 -11.20 -3.48 -14.51
CA ARG A 72 -12.17 -3.58 -13.42
C ARG A 72 -11.52 -4.18 -12.20
N THR A 73 -11.89 -3.70 -11.01
CA THR A 73 -11.49 -4.35 -9.76
C THR A 73 -12.48 -5.44 -9.39
N MET A 74 -11.96 -6.63 -9.17
CA MET A 74 -12.71 -7.80 -8.75
C MET A 74 -12.50 -8.05 -7.25
N TYR A 75 -13.56 -8.49 -6.56
CA TYR A 75 -13.55 -8.77 -5.13
C TYR A 75 -13.88 -10.24 -4.90
N PHE A 76 -13.00 -10.95 -4.21
CA PHE A 76 -13.16 -12.36 -3.88
C PHE A 76 -13.21 -12.54 -2.38
N ASP A 77 -13.95 -13.53 -1.90
CA ASP A 77 -13.97 -13.87 -0.49
C ASP A 77 -12.65 -14.56 -0.11
N ASP A 78 -12.00 -14.09 0.95
CA ASP A 78 -10.80 -14.69 1.51
C ASP A 78 -11.21 -15.79 2.53
N THR A 79 -10.72 -17.00 2.30
CA THR A 79 -10.99 -18.16 3.16
C THR A 79 -10.05 -18.29 4.37
N SER A 80 -9.30 -17.24 4.70
CA SER A 80 -8.38 -17.23 5.85
C SER A 80 -9.10 -17.56 7.15
N ARG A 81 -8.46 -18.40 7.97
CA ARG A 81 -8.95 -18.80 9.30
C ARG A 81 -8.38 -17.92 10.43
N THR A 82 -7.50 -17.00 10.11
CA THR A 82 -6.87 -16.07 11.04
C THR A 82 -6.88 -14.67 10.48
N ILE A 83 -6.99 -13.68 11.35
CA ILE A 83 -6.97 -12.25 10.96
C ILE A 83 -5.71 -11.55 11.42
N ILE A 84 -5.10 -12.01 12.50
CA ILE A 84 -3.89 -11.43 13.06
C ILE A 84 -2.66 -12.06 12.41
N SER A 85 -1.73 -11.20 12.02
CA SER A 85 -0.37 -11.55 11.61
C SER A 85 0.61 -11.08 12.65
N GLU A 86 1.55 -11.94 13.01
CA GLU A 86 2.66 -11.61 13.93
C GLU A 86 3.83 -11.03 13.15
N ASN A 87 4.56 -10.11 13.76
CA ASN A 87 5.71 -9.45 13.19
C ASN A 87 6.85 -9.38 14.21
N GLU A 88 8.02 -9.88 13.83
CA GLU A 88 9.23 -9.91 14.66
C GLU A 88 10.24 -8.85 14.21
N SER A 89 9.89 -7.96 13.28
CA SER A 89 10.81 -6.96 12.77
C SER A 89 11.07 -5.86 13.81
N PRO A 90 12.34 -5.57 14.17
CA PRO A 90 12.67 -4.49 15.09
C PRO A 90 12.44 -3.09 14.51
N ASP A 91 12.17 -2.98 13.21
CA ASP A 91 11.96 -1.68 12.54
C ASP A 91 10.55 -1.10 12.70
N VAL A 92 9.61 -1.87 13.22
CA VAL A 92 8.23 -1.43 13.39
C VAL A 92 7.80 -1.61 14.86
N PRO A 93 7.04 -0.65 15.41
CA PRO A 93 6.72 -0.63 16.85
C PRO A 93 5.47 -1.45 17.18
N PHE A 94 5.19 -2.55 16.45
CA PHE A 94 4.05 -3.42 16.70
C PHE A 94 4.39 -4.88 16.40
N GLN A 95 3.90 -5.77 17.23
CA GLN A 95 4.02 -7.22 17.03
C GLN A 95 2.84 -7.78 16.25
N TYR A 96 1.64 -7.28 16.49
CA TYR A 96 0.41 -7.79 15.89
C TYR A 96 -0.16 -6.82 14.87
N SER A 97 -0.61 -7.35 13.73
CA SER A 97 -1.31 -6.57 12.72
C SER A 97 -2.57 -7.27 12.22
N LEU A 98 -3.58 -6.46 11.88
CA LEU A 98 -4.86 -6.87 11.33
C LEU A 98 -5.04 -6.25 9.95
N ASN A 99 -5.27 -7.10 8.94
CA ASN A 99 -5.50 -6.67 7.56
C ASN A 99 -6.78 -7.31 7.01
N PRO A 100 -7.89 -6.56 6.89
CA PRO A 100 -9.17 -7.08 6.40
C PRO A 100 -9.16 -7.48 4.92
N TYR A 101 -8.14 -7.03 4.19
CA TYR A 101 -8.02 -7.19 2.75
C TYR A 101 -6.65 -7.72 2.35
N ARG A 102 -6.56 -8.45 1.22
CA ARG A 102 -5.32 -8.70 0.48
C ARG A 102 -5.47 -8.07 -0.91
N GLY A 103 -4.40 -7.44 -1.40
CA GLY A 103 -4.48 -6.50 -2.50
C GLY A 103 -5.01 -5.14 -2.03
N CYS A 104 -4.76 -4.08 -2.81
CA CYS A 104 -5.10 -2.72 -2.39
C CYS A 104 -5.40 -1.83 -3.60
N LEU A 105 -6.65 -1.39 -3.70
CA LEU A 105 -7.11 -0.50 -4.77
C LEU A 105 -6.42 0.87 -4.77
N HIS A 106 -5.78 1.29 -3.67
CA HIS A 106 -5.00 2.55 -3.63
C HIS A 106 -3.95 2.65 -4.73
N GLY A 107 -3.42 1.51 -5.19
CA GLY A 107 -2.59 1.44 -6.38
C GLY A 107 -1.25 2.17 -6.28
N CYS A 108 -0.72 2.39 -5.07
CA CYS A 108 0.57 3.07 -4.92
C CYS A 108 1.67 2.34 -5.72
N SER A 109 2.37 3.07 -6.59
CA SER A 109 3.40 2.48 -7.48
C SER A 109 4.60 1.92 -6.74
N TYR A 110 4.87 2.41 -5.53
CA TYR A 110 5.98 2.04 -4.65
C TYR A 110 5.59 1.06 -3.54
N CYS A 111 4.35 0.54 -3.52
CA CYS A 111 3.83 -0.19 -2.38
C CYS A 111 4.64 -1.46 -2.08
N TYR A 112 5.28 -1.52 -0.91
CA TYR A 112 6.09 -2.66 -0.48
C TYR A 112 5.28 -3.95 -0.26
N ALA A 113 3.96 -3.84 -0.18
CA ALA A 113 3.07 -4.98 0.02
C ALA A 113 2.76 -5.75 -1.28
N ARG A 114 3.05 -5.18 -2.46
CA ARG A 114 2.78 -5.79 -3.77
C ARG A 114 3.27 -7.23 -3.89
N PRO A 115 4.50 -7.58 -3.48
CA PRO A 115 4.99 -8.97 -3.56
C PRO A 115 4.20 -9.98 -2.73
N SER A 116 3.37 -9.54 -1.78
CA SER A 116 2.50 -10.47 -1.04
C SER A 116 1.43 -11.13 -1.91
N HIS A 117 1.10 -10.52 -3.04
CA HIS A 117 0.12 -11.04 -4.01
C HIS A 117 0.66 -12.24 -4.79
N GLU A 118 1.97 -12.30 -4.97
CA GLU A 118 2.64 -13.40 -5.67
C GLU A 118 2.49 -14.75 -4.93
N TYR A 119 2.39 -14.74 -3.59
CA TYR A 119 2.09 -15.95 -2.80
C TYR A 119 0.66 -16.49 -3.03
N LEU A 120 -0.20 -15.68 -3.64
CA LEU A 120 -1.57 -16.05 -3.99
C LEU A 120 -1.69 -16.51 -5.45
N GLY A 121 -0.58 -16.53 -6.19
CA GLY A 121 -0.55 -16.88 -7.60
C GLY A 121 -0.82 -15.71 -8.55
N PHE A 122 -0.99 -14.48 -8.03
CA PHE A 122 -1.23 -13.28 -8.81
C PHE A 122 0.07 -12.52 -9.08
N SER A 123 0.02 -11.52 -9.97
CA SER A 123 1.13 -10.59 -10.16
C SER A 123 1.17 -9.51 -9.07
N ALA A 124 2.39 -9.00 -8.81
CA ALA A 124 2.59 -7.82 -7.96
C ALA A 124 2.25 -6.48 -8.67
N GLY A 125 1.92 -6.52 -9.95
CA GLY A 125 1.55 -5.38 -10.79
C GLY A 125 0.08 -4.98 -10.64
N LEU A 126 -0.64 -5.00 -11.76
CA LEU A 126 -2.06 -4.66 -11.83
C LEU A 126 -2.94 -5.57 -10.97
N ASP A 127 -2.63 -6.87 -10.88
CA ASP A 127 -3.42 -7.79 -10.08
C ASP A 127 -3.50 -7.36 -8.62
N PHE A 128 -2.42 -6.78 -8.05
CA PHE A 128 -2.44 -6.25 -6.69
C PHE A 128 -3.50 -5.15 -6.49
N GLU A 129 -3.85 -4.42 -7.55
CA GLU A 129 -4.80 -3.32 -7.54
C GLU A 129 -6.21 -3.73 -7.99
N THR A 130 -6.32 -4.81 -8.75
CA THR A 130 -7.55 -5.22 -9.41
C THR A 130 -8.15 -6.51 -8.86
N THR A 131 -7.38 -7.30 -8.13
CA THR A 131 -7.83 -8.57 -7.54
C THR A 131 -7.74 -8.48 -6.02
N ILE A 132 -8.85 -8.12 -5.38
CA ILE A 132 -8.91 -7.87 -3.94
C ILE A 132 -9.59 -9.03 -3.24
N LEU A 133 -8.89 -9.67 -2.30
CA LEU A 133 -9.47 -10.69 -1.44
C LEU A 133 -9.97 -10.04 -0.14
N VAL A 134 -11.20 -10.35 0.23
CA VAL A 134 -11.96 -9.71 1.32
C VAL A 134 -12.21 -10.71 2.44
N LYS A 135 -11.72 -10.44 3.63
CA LYS A 135 -12.00 -11.25 4.84
C LYS A 135 -13.30 -10.78 5.49
N ARG A 136 -14.45 -11.26 4.96
CA ARG A 136 -15.77 -10.80 5.44
C ARG A 136 -16.02 -11.13 6.90
N ASN A 137 -15.40 -12.18 7.42
CA ASN A 137 -15.49 -12.61 8.81
C ASN A 137 -14.38 -12.02 9.71
N ALA A 138 -13.71 -10.95 9.30
CA ALA A 138 -12.58 -10.36 10.01
C ALA A 138 -12.90 -10.01 11.47
N ALA A 139 -14.06 -9.40 11.72
CA ALA A 139 -14.50 -9.04 13.07
C ALA A 139 -14.72 -10.27 13.98
N SER A 140 -15.32 -11.33 13.44
CA SER A 140 -15.49 -12.60 14.18
C SER A 140 -14.13 -13.23 14.50
N LEU A 141 -13.23 -13.34 13.51
CA LEU A 141 -11.88 -13.86 13.70
C LEU A 141 -11.06 -13.03 14.70
N PHE A 142 -11.30 -11.72 14.74
CA PHE A 142 -10.65 -10.84 15.71
C PHE A 142 -11.17 -11.11 17.13
N ARG A 143 -12.47 -11.25 17.30
CA ARG A 143 -13.10 -11.62 18.58
C ARG A 143 -12.58 -12.99 19.08
N ASP A 144 -12.50 -13.97 18.19
CA ASP A 144 -11.96 -15.29 18.51
C ASP A 144 -10.48 -15.23 18.93
N TRP A 145 -9.69 -14.34 18.29
CA TRP A 145 -8.30 -14.14 18.66
C TRP A 145 -8.16 -13.52 20.05
N LEU A 146 -8.99 -12.55 20.40
CA LEU A 146 -9.00 -11.88 21.71
C LEU A 146 -9.41 -12.81 22.86
N THR A 147 -10.20 -13.85 22.58
CA THR A 147 -10.70 -14.81 23.59
C THR A 147 -9.78 -16.01 23.82
N ARG A 148 -8.62 -16.06 23.16
CA ARG A 148 -7.66 -17.17 23.34
C ARG A 148 -7.07 -17.20 24.75
N SER A 149 -6.84 -18.39 25.28
CA SER A 149 -6.26 -18.59 26.62
C SER A 149 -4.84 -18.02 26.78
N LYS A 150 -4.10 -17.86 25.67
CA LYS A 150 -2.74 -17.29 25.63
C LYS A 150 -2.73 -15.85 25.11
N TYR A 151 -3.88 -15.16 25.12
CA TYR A 151 -3.94 -13.77 24.70
C TYR A 151 -3.17 -12.87 25.68
N GLU A 152 -2.29 -12.03 25.14
CA GLU A 152 -1.58 -10.96 25.85
C GLU A 152 -2.01 -9.61 25.24
N CYS A 153 -2.39 -8.68 26.12
CA CYS A 153 -2.85 -7.36 25.68
C CYS A 153 -1.69 -6.52 25.15
N GLN A 154 -1.60 -6.43 23.83
CA GLN A 154 -0.67 -5.57 23.11
C GLN A 154 -1.41 -4.82 22.00
N ALA A 155 -0.90 -3.66 21.59
CA ALA A 155 -1.53 -2.89 20.53
C ALA A 155 -1.54 -3.66 19.19
N VAL A 156 -2.69 -3.69 18.53
CA VAL A 156 -2.87 -4.27 17.19
C VAL A 156 -2.84 -3.16 16.15
N MET A 157 -1.94 -3.28 15.16
CA MET A 157 -1.86 -2.35 14.03
C MET A 157 -2.88 -2.73 12.95
N LEU A 158 -3.83 -1.88 12.65
CA LEU A 158 -4.69 -1.99 11.47
C LEU A 158 -3.95 -1.38 10.26
N SER A 159 -3.91 -2.08 9.14
CA SER A 159 -3.14 -1.73 7.92
C SER A 159 -1.63 -2.02 8.00
N GLY A 160 -1.23 -3.13 8.53
CA GLY A 160 0.19 -3.53 8.52
C GLY A 160 0.73 -3.86 7.13
N ILE A 161 -0.14 -4.28 6.19
CA ILE A 161 0.22 -4.67 4.81
C ILE A 161 -0.60 -3.88 3.80
N THR A 162 -1.94 -4.00 3.82
CA THR A 162 -2.85 -3.28 2.93
C THR A 162 -3.60 -2.20 3.70
N ASP A 163 -4.07 -1.17 3.01
CA ASP A 163 -4.83 -0.12 3.67
C ASP A 163 -6.24 -0.61 4.05
N CYS A 164 -6.57 -0.53 5.32
CA CYS A 164 -7.86 -0.98 5.84
C CYS A 164 -9.00 -0.04 5.44
N TYR A 165 -8.70 1.21 5.02
CA TYR A 165 -9.67 2.16 4.50
C TYR A 165 -9.60 2.33 2.98
N GLN A 166 -9.11 1.31 2.25
CA GLN A 166 -9.20 1.35 0.79
C GLN A 166 -10.64 1.54 0.31
N PRO A 167 -10.90 2.05 -0.92
CA PRO A 167 -12.23 2.52 -1.34
C PRO A 167 -13.41 1.58 -1.11
N VAL A 168 -13.22 0.27 -1.18
CA VAL A 168 -14.29 -0.73 -0.95
C VAL A 168 -14.82 -0.72 0.49
N GLU A 169 -13.99 -0.29 1.44
CA GLU A 169 -14.36 -0.20 2.86
C GLU A 169 -15.56 0.74 3.09
N ARG A 170 -15.78 1.71 2.18
CA ARG A 170 -16.99 2.56 2.22
C ARG A 170 -18.28 1.74 2.19
N LYS A 171 -18.29 0.63 1.45
CA LYS A 171 -19.43 -0.26 1.30
C LYS A 171 -19.43 -1.41 2.30
N LEU A 172 -18.28 -2.04 2.51
CA LEU A 172 -18.19 -3.27 3.28
C LEU A 172 -18.12 -3.05 4.79
N GLN A 173 -17.57 -1.92 5.25
CA GLN A 173 -17.46 -1.52 6.66
C GLN A 173 -16.80 -2.57 7.57
N ILE A 174 -15.90 -3.40 7.02
CA ILE A 174 -15.24 -4.47 7.78
C ILE A 174 -14.28 -3.90 8.81
N THR A 175 -13.55 -2.83 8.45
CA THR A 175 -12.67 -2.12 9.39
C THR A 175 -13.46 -1.55 10.55
N ARG A 176 -14.62 -0.93 10.28
CA ARG A 176 -15.52 -0.42 11.33
C ARG A 176 -15.93 -1.53 12.30
N GLN A 177 -16.38 -2.67 11.78
CA GLN A 177 -16.75 -3.84 12.60
C GLN A 177 -15.57 -4.35 13.46
N CYS A 178 -14.34 -4.31 12.93
CA CYS A 178 -13.15 -4.67 13.73
C CYS A 178 -12.88 -3.63 14.84
N ILE A 179 -13.13 -2.34 14.59
CA ILE A 179 -12.99 -1.29 15.63
C ILE A 179 -14.08 -1.44 16.69
N GLU A 180 -15.31 -1.79 16.31
CA GLU A 180 -16.40 -2.11 17.26
C GLU A 180 -15.98 -3.24 18.22
N VAL A 181 -15.37 -4.32 17.69
CA VAL A 181 -14.80 -5.40 18.52
C VAL A 181 -13.69 -4.88 19.43
N ALA A 182 -12.85 -3.95 18.95
CA ALA A 182 -11.81 -3.35 19.79
C ALA A 182 -12.39 -2.50 20.92
N CYS A 183 -13.48 -1.73 20.69
CA CYS A 183 -14.20 -0.99 21.72
C CYS A 183 -14.80 -1.94 22.78
N GLU A 184 -15.54 -2.98 22.35
CA GLU A 184 -16.13 -3.98 23.25
C GLU A 184 -15.07 -4.64 24.17
N ALA A 185 -13.91 -4.97 23.61
CA ALA A 185 -12.83 -5.64 24.32
C ALA A 185 -11.85 -4.69 25.04
N ARG A 186 -11.97 -3.38 24.87
CA ARG A 186 -10.98 -2.38 25.29
C ARG A 186 -9.57 -2.72 24.78
N GLN A 187 -9.50 -3.17 23.54
CA GLN A 187 -8.27 -3.59 22.88
C GLN A 187 -7.52 -2.36 22.35
N PRO A 188 -6.25 -2.14 22.74
CA PRO A 188 -5.43 -1.09 22.14
C PRO A 188 -5.22 -1.32 20.64
N ILE A 189 -5.47 -0.27 19.84
CA ILE A 189 -5.26 -0.31 18.40
C ILE A 189 -4.45 0.89 17.91
N SER A 190 -3.71 0.67 16.85
CA SER A 190 -3.13 1.73 16.03
C SER A 190 -3.59 1.55 14.59
N ILE A 191 -3.87 2.65 13.91
CA ILE A 191 -4.37 2.59 12.52
C ILE A 191 -3.47 3.46 11.66
N ILE A 192 -3.07 2.96 10.47
CA ILE A 192 -2.38 3.78 9.47
C ILE A 192 -3.13 3.73 8.14
N THR A 193 -3.35 4.90 7.54
CA THR A 193 -4.07 4.98 6.27
C THR A 193 -3.65 6.19 5.42
N LYS A 194 -3.92 6.10 4.12
CA LYS A 194 -3.87 7.21 3.14
C LYS A 194 -5.26 7.72 2.76
N ASN A 195 -6.30 7.29 3.48
CA ASN A 195 -7.67 7.60 3.13
C ASN A 195 -8.39 8.40 4.23
N SER A 196 -9.02 9.51 3.84
CA SER A 196 -9.84 10.33 4.74
C SER A 196 -11.09 9.60 5.25
N LEU A 197 -11.42 8.42 4.69
CA LEU A 197 -12.55 7.61 5.16
C LEU A 197 -12.44 7.21 6.64
N ILE A 198 -11.26 7.22 7.23
CA ILE A 198 -11.06 7.01 8.68
C ILE A 198 -11.93 7.97 9.52
N THR A 199 -12.24 9.17 9.01
CA THR A 199 -13.09 10.14 9.71
C THR A 199 -14.55 9.71 9.82
N ARG A 200 -14.98 8.68 9.08
CA ARG A 200 -16.30 8.03 9.26
C ARG A 200 -16.44 7.41 10.66
N ASP A 201 -15.34 6.87 11.18
CA ASP A 201 -15.32 6.06 12.39
C ASP A 201 -14.79 6.85 13.61
N ILE A 202 -14.84 8.20 13.56
CA ILE A 202 -14.42 9.09 14.65
C ILE A 202 -15.15 8.77 15.97
N ASP A 203 -16.41 8.38 15.92
CA ASP A 203 -17.21 7.98 17.07
C ASP A 203 -16.54 6.87 17.88
N LEU A 204 -16.17 5.76 17.22
CA LEU A 204 -15.50 4.61 17.84
C LEU A 204 -14.05 4.92 18.22
N LEU A 205 -13.32 5.60 17.33
CA LEU A 205 -11.92 5.95 17.58
C LEU A 205 -11.77 6.90 18.77
N ARG A 206 -12.72 7.82 18.98
CA ARG A 206 -12.75 8.71 20.12
C ARG A 206 -13.01 7.93 21.42
N GLU A 207 -13.98 7.00 21.43
CA GLU A 207 -14.25 6.14 22.57
C GLU A 207 -12.98 5.40 23.06
N LEU A 208 -12.18 4.87 22.13
CA LEU A 208 -10.90 4.24 22.44
C LEU A 208 -9.84 5.27 22.85
N ALA A 209 -9.79 6.42 22.20
CA ALA A 209 -8.80 7.47 22.49
C ALA A 209 -9.01 8.09 23.90
N ASP A 210 -10.25 8.27 24.33
CA ASP A 210 -10.60 8.76 25.69
C ASP A 210 -10.08 7.81 26.80
N GLN A 211 -9.83 6.54 26.45
CA GLN A 211 -9.22 5.51 27.32
C GLN A 211 -7.71 5.33 27.08
N GLY A 212 -7.08 6.11 26.20
CA GLY A 212 -5.67 5.93 25.81
C GLY A 212 -5.40 4.71 24.93
N LEU A 213 -6.41 4.11 24.31
CA LEU A 213 -6.35 2.84 23.59
C LEU A 213 -6.30 3.01 22.06
N CYS A 214 -6.27 4.24 21.54
CA CYS A 214 -6.23 4.50 20.10
C CYS A 214 -5.16 5.52 19.71
N ARG A 215 -4.50 5.24 18.58
CA ARG A 215 -3.67 6.19 17.84
C ARG A 215 -3.95 6.06 16.35
N ALA A 216 -4.19 7.17 15.68
CA ALA A 216 -4.32 7.22 14.22
C ALA A 216 -3.02 7.71 13.58
N ALA A 217 -2.62 7.12 12.46
CA ALA A 217 -1.54 7.61 11.62
C ALA A 217 -2.06 7.90 10.22
N ILE A 218 -1.81 9.12 9.74
CA ILE A 218 -2.16 9.52 8.37
C ILE A 218 -0.88 9.63 7.56
N SER A 219 -0.82 8.83 6.48
CA SER A 219 0.33 8.88 5.57
C SER A 219 0.15 10.02 4.56
N ILE A 220 1.14 10.91 4.51
CA ILE A 220 1.20 12.02 3.57
C ILE A 220 2.63 12.23 3.12
N ASN A 221 2.91 12.04 1.84
CA ASN A 221 4.27 12.06 1.30
C ASN A 221 4.56 13.31 0.44
N SER A 222 3.54 14.07 0.07
CA SER A 222 3.65 15.28 -0.75
C SER A 222 2.37 16.10 -0.62
N LEU A 223 2.47 17.39 -0.81
CA LEU A 223 1.33 18.32 -0.95
C LEU A 223 0.97 18.55 -2.42
N ASP A 224 1.81 18.15 -3.36
CA ASP A 224 1.52 18.22 -4.80
C ASP A 224 0.46 17.18 -5.19
N GLN A 225 -0.74 17.68 -5.47
CA GLN A 225 -1.87 16.85 -5.90
C GLN A 225 -1.60 16.13 -7.23
N SER A 226 -0.84 16.76 -8.14
CA SER A 226 -0.51 16.17 -9.44
C SER A 226 0.44 14.99 -9.28
N LEU A 227 1.46 15.12 -8.42
CA LEU A 227 2.37 14.04 -8.08
C LEU A 227 1.62 12.89 -7.39
N THR A 228 0.85 13.21 -6.34
CA THR A 228 0.14 12.17 -5.56
C THR A 228 -0.89 11.42 -6.39
N LYS A 229 -1.60 12.09 -7.31
CA LYS A 229 -2.54 11.44 -8.22
C LYS A 229 -1.88 10.41 -9.14
N ARG A 230 -0.62 10.62 -9.55
CA ARG A 230 0.14 9.66 -10.36
C ARG A 230 0.77 8.56 -9.51
N LEU A 231 1.26 8.91 -8.32
CA LEU A 231 2.01 8.00 -7.45
C LEU A 231 1.08 7.08 -6.62
N GLU A 232 -0.11 7.58 -6.26
CA GLU A 232 -1.11 6.97 -5.35
C GLU A 232 -2.55 7.18 -5.88
N PRO A 233 -2.89 6.64 -7.05
CA PRO A 233 -4.03 7.09 -7.87
C PRO A 233 -5.41 7.01 -7.21
N ALA A 234 -5.65 6.05 -6.30
CA ALA A 234 -6.94 5.90 -5.62
C ALA A 234 -6.88 6.24 -4.11
N CYS A 235 -5.85 6.94 -3.67
CA CYS A 235 -5.77 7.51 -2.33
C CYS A 235 -6.50 8.85 -2.25
N THR A 236 -6.80 9.30 -1.03
CA THR A 236 -7.31 10.67 -0.80
C THR A 236 -6.23 11.70 -1.19
N ALA A 237 -6.64 12.78 -1.85
CA ALA A 237 -5.75 13.88 -2.20
C ALA A 237 -5.09 14.51 -0.94
N PRO A 238 -3.92 15.17 -1.06
CA PRO A 238 -3.18 15.71 0.09
C PRO A 238 -4.03 16.59 1.01
N ALA A 239 -4.76 17.55 0.46
CA ALA A 239 -5.63 18.44 1.24
C ALA A 239 -6.67 17.67 2.07
N GLY A 240 -7.28 16.61 1.52
CA GLY A 240 -8.20 15.77 2.27
C GLY A 240 -7.54 14.92 3.37
N ARG A 241 -6.24 14.61 3.24
CA ARG A 241 -5.47 13.95 4.31
C ARG A 241 -5.13 14.93 5.43
N VAL A 242 -4.78 16.17 5.10
CA VAL A 242 -4.57 17.26 6.09
C VAL A 242 -5.88 17.53 6.83
N GLU A 243 -7.00 17.62 6.14
CA GLU A 243 -8.31 17.78 6.77
C GLU A 243 -8.66 16.59 7.68
N ALA A 244 -8.34 15.36 7.28
CA ALA A 244 -8.56 14.19 8.13
C ALA A 244 -7.74 14.27 9.42
N ILE A 245 -6.49 14.74 9.37
CA ILE A 245 -5.67 15.01 10.56
C ILE A 245 -6.39 16.01 11.47
N SER A 246 -6.85 17.13 10.93
CA SER A 246 -7.54 18.18 11.68
C SER A 246 -8.81 17.65 12.35
N ARG A 247 -9.65 16.91 11.63
CA ARG A 247 -10.89 16.34 12.17
C ARG A 247 -10.65 15.33 13.28
N LEU A 248 -9.68 14.42 13.09
CA LEU A 248 -9.29 13.43 14.11
C LEU A 248 -8.73 14.11 15.35
N SER A 249 -7.80 15.07 15.17
CA SER A 249 -7.19 15.82 16.27
C SER A 249 -8.24 16.63 17.05
N SER A 250 -9.14 17.32 16.35
CA SER A 250 -10.25 18.07 16.98
C SER A 250 -11.22 17.19 17.75
N ALA A 251 -11.32 15.90 17.39
CA ALA A 251 -12.11 14.92 18.12
C ALA A 251 -11.35 14.30 19.32
N GLY A 252 -10.13 14.76 19.64
CA GLY A 252 -9.32 14.26 20.75
C GLY A 252 -8.52 12.99 20.44
N ILE A 253 -8.54 12.51 19.19
CA ILE A 253 -7.80 11.31 18.78
C ILE A 253 -6.33 11.70 18.52
N PRO A 254 -5.34 11.05 19.17
CA PRO A 254 -3.92 11.31 18.91
C PRO A 254 -3.54 10.94 17.46
N VAL A 255 -3.07 11.92 16.68
CA VAL A 255 -2.68 11.73 15.28
C VAL A 255 -1.18 11.78 15.12
N HIS A 256 -0.63 10.79 14.41
CA HIS A 256 0.74 10.72 13.94
C HIS A 256 0.79 10.99 12.43
N ALA A 257 1.64 11.88 11.97
CA ALA A 257 1.88 12.09 10.54
C ALA A 257 3.00 11.18 10.04
N MET A 258 2.67 10.26 9.12
CA MET A 258 3.65 9.39 8.48
C MET A 258 4.07 9.99 7.14
N ILE A 259 5.24 10.65 7.08
CA ILE A 259 5.76 11.26 5.87
C ILE A 259 6.51 10.18 5.06
N ALA A 260 5.74 9.38 4.33
CA ALA A 260 6.26 8.18 3.69
C ALA A 260 5.54 7.81 2.37
N PRO A 261 6.33 7.43 1.36
CA PRO A 261 7.79 7.42 1.34
C PRO A 261 8.39 8.79 1.02
N ILE A 262 9.60 9.03 1.52
CA ILE A 262 10.47 10.07 0.96
C ILE A 262 11.21 9.47 -0.24
N ILE A 263 11.11 10.13 -1.38
CA ILE A 263 11.72 9.73 -2.65
C ILE A 263 12.75 10.79 -3.05
N PRO A 264 14.06 10.55 -2.85
CA PRO A 264 15.10 11.52 -3.12
C PRO A 264 15.07 12.05 -4.57
N GLY A 265 14.89 13.36 -4.71
CA GLY A 265 14.79 14.04 -6.01
C GLY A 265 13.38 14.12 -6.58
N ILE A 266 12.36 13.67 -5.84
CA ILE A 266 10.95 13.83 -6.21
C ILE A 266 10.21 14.67 -5.16
N ASN A 267 10.14 14.24 -3.89
CA ASN A 267 9.36 14.90 -2.84
C ASN A 267 10.18 15.27 -1.58
N ASP A 268 11.47 14.98 -1.55
CA ASP A 268 12.36 15.30 -0.42
C ASP A 268 12.42 16.80 -0.10
N HIS A 269 12.25 17.67 -1.08
CA HIS A 269 12.21 19.12 -0.92
C HIS A 269 10.92 19.62 -0.24
N GLU A 270 9.85 18.82 -0.22
CA GLU A 270 8.57 19.19 0.39
C GLU A 270 8.52 18.95 1.91
N ILE A 271 9.51 18.26 2.50
CA ILE A 271 9.50 17.89 3.92
C ILE A 271 9.13 19.05 4.84
N PRO A 272 9.73 20.28 4.72
CA PRO A 272 9.39 21.38 5.60
C PRO A 272 7.93 21.83 5.46
N ALA A 273 7.42 21.90 4.23
CA ALA A 273 6.05 22.31 3.96
C ALA A 273 5.05 21.29 4.49
N VAL A 274 5.29 19.99 4.26
CA VAL A 274 4.45 18.90 4.75
C VAL A 274 4.41 18.91 6.28
N LEU A 275 5.56 19.01 6.95
CA LEU A 275 5.63 19.04 8.42
C LEU A 275 4.87 20.23 9.01
N LYS A 276 4.98 21.40 8.40
CA LYS A 276 4.23 22.60 8.80
C LYS A 276 2.72 22.33 8.72
N GLU A 277 2.23 21.90 7.56
CA GLU A 277 0.81 21.65 7.31
C GLU A 277 0.22 20.61 8.27
N VAL A 278 0.91 19.49 8.50
CA VAL A 278 0.40 18.45 9.41
C VAL A 278 0.44 18.89 10.88
N SER A 279 1.41 19.73 11.27
CA SER A 279 1.50 20.31 12.61
C SER A 279 0.37 21.30 12.85
N GLU A 280 0.12 22.20 11.90
CA GLU A 280 -1.00 23.16 11.96
C GLU A 280 -2.36 22.44 11.98
N ALA A 281 -2.49 21.30 11.30
CA ALA A 281 -3.65 20.45 11.36
C ALA A 281 -3.81 19.69 12.69
N GLY A 282 -2.83 19.73 13.59
CA GLY A 282 -2.88 19.16 14.94
C GLY A 282 -2.26 17.79 15.12
N ALA A 283 -1.43 17.32 14.17
CA ALA A 283 -0.62 16.12 14.39
C ALA A 283 0.27 16.29 15.63
N LYS A 284 0.34 15.27 16.49
CA LYS A 284 1.12 15.30 17.74
C LYS A 284 2.54 14.78 17.59
N SER A 285 2.83 14.11 16.50
CA SER A 285 4.15 13.56 16.17
C SER A 285 4.23 13.25 14.69
N ALA A 286 5.45 13.18 14.18
CA ALA A 286 5.70 12.78 12.81
C ALA A 286 6.87 11.79 12.73
N SER A 287 6.90 10.99 11.68
CA SER A 287 8.04 10.18 11.29
C SER A 287 8.10 10.06 9.76
N PHE A 288 9.25 9.65 9.26
CA PHE A 288 9.41 9.42 7.83
C PHE A 288 9.98 8.02 7.55
N ILE A 289 9.73 7.54 6.34
CA ILE A 289 10.36 6.34 5.81
C ILE A 289 10.91 6.66 4.42
N MET A 290 12.18 6.34 4.19
CA MET A 290 12.80 6.39 2.88
C MET A 290 12.18 5.32 1.98
N ILE A 291 11.94 5.62 0.72
CA ILE A 291 11.35 4.67 -0.23
C ILE A 291 12.09 3.32 -0.21
N ARG A 292 11.31 2.25 -0.28
CA ARG A 292 11.79 0.86 -0.35
C ARG A 292 11.18 0.19 -1.56
N LEU A 293 12.02 -0.49 -2.33
CA LEU A 293 11.62 -1.15 -3.57
C LEU A 293 11.96 -2.66 -3.50
N PRO A 294 11.34 -3.43 -2.60
CA PRO A 294 11.66 -4.84 -2.46
C PRO A 294 11.13 -5.64 -3.65
N LEU A 295 11.98 -6.54 -4.18
CA LEU A 295 11.59 -7.55 -5.16
C LEU A 295 10.91 -6.91 -6.39
N THR A 296 9.73 -7.37 -6.79
CA THR A 296 8.97 -6.93 -7.96
C THR A 296 8.50 -5.47 -7.89
N VAL A 297 8.51 -4.85 -6.69
CA VAL A 297 8.21 -3.41 -6.55
C VAL A 297 9.21 -2.54 -7.31
N GLU A 298 10.47 -2.98 -7.40
CA GLU A 298 11.50 -2.30 -8.18
C GLU A 298 11.06 -2.13 -9.63
N THR A 299 10.60 -3.20 -10.26
CA THR A 299 10.13 -3.19 -11.65
C THR A 299 8.95 -2.23 -11.84
N VAL A 300 7.94 -2.33 -10.98
CA VAL A 300 6.73 -1.49 -11.05
C VAL A 300 7.08 0.00 -10.87
N PHE A 301 7.94 0.32 -9.90
CA PHE A 301 8.30 1.70 -9.62
C PHE A 301 9.20 2.31 -10.71
N LEU A 302 10.16 1.56 -11.23
CA LEU A 302 11.04 2.06 -12.30
C LEU A 302 10.26 2.29 -13.61
N ASP A 303 9.30 1.45 -13.92
CA ASP A 303 8.37 1.69 -15.03
C ASP A 303 7.56 2.97 -14.81
N TRP A 304 6.96 3.12 -13.63
CA TRP A 304 6.25 4.34 -13.25
C TRP A 304 7.15 5.59 -13.39
N LEU A 305 8.39 5.51 -12.90
CA LEU A 305 9.35 6.60 -12.93
C LEU A 305 9.68 7.02 -14.39
N LYS A 306 9.89 6.07 -15.27
CA LYS A 306 10.16 6.31 -16.69
C LYS A 306 8.97 6.97 -17.40
N ARG A 307 7.76 6.52 -17.10
CA ARG A 307 6.53 7.06 -17.71
C ARG A 307 6.23 8.50 -17.25
N HIS A 308 6.42 8.78 -15.97
CA HIS A 308 5.98 10.06 -15.39
C HIS A 308 7.08 11.09 -15.22
N HIS A 309 8.35 10.69 -15.23
CA HIS A 309 9.51 11.56 -15.09
C HIS A 309 10.64 11.19 -16.08
N PRO A 310 10.35 11.08 -17.39
CA PRO A 310 11.31 10.56 -18.40
C PRO A 310 12.64 11.30 -18.42
N THR A 311 12.61 12.63 -18.29
CA THR A 311 13.81 13.48 -18.30
C THR A 311 14.64 13.42 -17.02
N HIS A 312 14.06 12.98 -15.90
CA HIS A 312 14.70 12.93 -14.59
C HIS A 312 14.89 11.52 -14.06
N ALA A 313 14.36 10.52 -14.74
CA ALA A 313 14.35 9.13 -14.27
C ALA A 313 15.74 8.61 -13.87
N ALA A 314 16.76 8.81 -14.74
CA ALA A 314 18.13 8.39 -14.46
C ALA A 314 18.73 9.09 -13.22
N LYS A 315 18.42 10.38 -13.02
CA LYS A 315 18.90 11.15 -11.86
C LYS A 315 18.23 10.67 -10.58
N VAL A 316 16.94 10.41 -10.60
CA VAL A 316 16.19 9.88 -9.45
C VAL A 316 16.69 8.48 -9.11
N GLU A 317 16.83 7.59 -10.10
CA GLU A 317 17.38 6.24 -9.89
C GLU A 317 18.78 6.29 -9.27
N SER A 318 19.66 7.17 -9.75
CA SER A 318 21.00 7.36 -9.17
C SER A 318 20.92 7.77 -7.69
N ARG A 319 20.02 8.68 -7.31
CA ARG A 319 19.81 9.09 -5.92
C ARG A 319 19.25 7.95 -5.06
N LEU A 320 18.31 7.15 -5.61
CA LEU A 320 17.79 5.97 -4.92
C LEU A 320 18.90 4.97 -4.59
N ARG A 321 19.80 4.73 -5.56
CA ARG A 321 20.98 3.89 -5.35
C ARG A 321 21.95 4.49 -4.33
N ALA A 322 22.14 5.81 -4.35
CA ALA A 322 23.03 6.49 -3.40
C ALA A 322 22.57 6.35 -1.93
N VAL A 323 21.26 6.29 -1.67
CA VAL A 323 20.72 6.07 -0.32
C VAL A 323 20.57 4.58 0.03
N ARG A 324 21.06 3.66 -0.82
CA ARG A 324 20.94 2.19 -0.68
C ARG A 324 22.24 1.47 -1.03
N GLU A 325 23.39 2.12 -0.84
CA GLU A 325 24.71 1.52 -1.09
C GLU A 325 24.88 0.98 -2.52
N GLY A 326 24.39 1.73 -3.52
CA GLY A 326 24.44 1.35 -4.93
C GLY A 326 23.32 0.43 -5.41
N LYS A 327 22.46 -0.08 -4.52
CA LYS A 327 21.31 -0.93 -4.83
C LYS A 327 20.01 -0.11 -4.89
N LEU A 328 18.92 -0.68 -5.37
CA LEU A 328 17.59 -0.04 -5.30
C LEU A 328 16.80 -0.43 -4.05
N ASN A 329 17.18 -1.53 -3.41
CA ASN A 329 16.61 -1.99 -2.16
C ASN A 329 17.69 -2.40 -1.15
N GLN A 330 17.43 -2.15 0.12
CA GLN A 330 18.18 -2.61 1.27
C GLN A 330 17.24 -3.32 2.22
N SER A 331 17.58 -4.55 2.62
CA SER A 331 16.74 -5.38 3.49
C SER A 331 17.18 -5.40 4.96
N GLU A 332 18.36 -4.88 5.26
CA GLU A 332 18.95 -4.87 6.60
C GLU A 332 18.12 -4.03 7.57
N PHE A 333 17.84 -4.60 8.74
CA PHE A 333 17.11 -3.91 9.79
C PHE A 333 17.85 -2.65 10.26
N GLY A 334 17.09 -1.60 10.60
CA GLY A 334 17.62 -0.28 10.95
C GLY A 334 17.94 0.59 9.73
N LEU A 335 18.60 0.04 8.72
CA LEU A 335 19.00 0.79 7.51
C LEU A 335 17.89 0.89 6.46
N ARG A 336 17.11 -0.17 6.29
CA ARG A 336 16.07 -0.23 5.25
C ARG A 336 14.98 0.85 5.39
N MET A 337 14.73 1.39 6.58
CA MET A 337 13.73 2.42 6.81
C MET A 337 14.28 3.84 6.59
N ARG A 338 15.55 4.06 6.91
CA ARG A 338 16.17 5.40 6.89
C ARG A 338 17.07 5.66 5.69
N GLY A 339 17.66 4.60 5.10
CA GLY A 339 18.70 4.72 4.09
C GLY A 339 20.06 5.01 4.70
N THR A 340 21.08 5.14 3.85
CA THR A 340 22.48 5.38 4.20
C THR A 340 23.11 6.46 3.33
N GLY A 341 24.23 7.04 3.78
CA GLY A 341 25.02 7.98 3.01
C GLY A 341 24.52 9.43 3.04
N PRO A 342 25.27 10.37 2.44
CA PRO A 342 25.08 11.80 2.66
C PRO A 342 23.68 12.34 2.37
N ILE A 343 23.00 11.82 1.34
CA ILE A 343 21.62 12.24 1.01
C ILE A 343 20.65 11.82 2.11
N ALA A 344 20.75 10.57 2.60
CA ALA A 344 19.90 10.07 3.67
C ALA A 344 20.17 10.80 4.99
N ASP A 345 21.43 11.12 5.27
CA ASP A 345 21.84 11.87 6.46
C ASP A 345 21.30 13.31 6.43
N GLN A 346 21.36 13.99 5.27
CA GLN A 346 20.78 15.33 5.08
C GLN A 346 19.27 15.33 5.28
N ILE A 347 18.56 14.36 4.71
CA ILE A 347 17.10 14.20 4.89
C ILE A 347 16.77 13.97 6.37
N SER A 348 17.51 13.08 7.03
CA SER A 348 17.33 12.79 8.44
C SER A 348 17.61 14.01 9.34
N ALA A 349 18.69 14.76 9.05
CA ALA A 349 19.03 15.97 9.78
C ALA A 349 17.98 17.05 9.61
N LEU A 350 17.50 17.29 8.36
CA LEU A 350 16.45 18.24 8.07
C LEU A 350 15.15 17.88 8.80
N PHE A 351 14.77 16.61 8.75
CA PHE A 351 13.55 16.14 9.42
C PHE A 351 13.65 16.33 10.93
N ASN A 352 14.74 15.91 11.56
CA ASN A 352 14.95 16.04 13.01
C ASN A 352 15.06 17.48 13.50
N LEU A 353 15.47 18.41 12.64
CA LEU A 353 15.51 19.85 12.95
C LEU A 353 14.09 20.44 13.05
N LEU A 354 13.13 19.88 12.33
CA LEU A 354 11.79 20.45 12.15
C LEU A 354 10.71 19.78 13.01
N VAL A 355 11.00 18.61 13.62
CA VAL A 355 10.12 17.87 14.53
C VAL A 355 10.60 18.06 15.98
#